data_0c649ae818f5e1cfc1c206e072b5f17f
#
_entry.id   0c649ae818f5e1cfc1c206e072b5f17f
#
_cell.length_a   1.000
_cell.length_b   1.000
_cell.length_c   1.000
_cell.angle_alpha   90.00
_cell.angle_beta   90.00
_cell.angle_gamma   90.00
#
_symmetry.space_group_name_H-M   'P 1'
#
loop_
_entity.id
_entity.type
_entity.pdbx_description
1 polymer ?
#
loop_
_entity_poly.entity_id
_entity_poly.type
_entity_poly.pdbx_seq_one_letter_code
_entity_poly.pdbx_strand_id
1 'polypeptide(L)'
;MKIIPRVLCVLFAVLCAISLALTAAAGLAVYSLRKTVTPQSAASAAEAVDFASIRFPDGFGGFTTVPEQMNASFSNYGYSITPEAFNGLCRDLSFDKILGDYLAQFARWFFDYGPTPVFDPEEAARTVVGGMNSGALGMFRDPVSFVASVLAQFLNAGDMKARLEALEPARDLLSFDAMLLIFSAALFSLVLLWVFLGRRFLPAFTVAGFSVALSGLALFLAPRILAPYKNRLLLSLSQSLPESTFDLVYLPVMKAVSRLGYNVLVVSLAAACILSLAWFLTALMKRSVGRRRVYVPAPVPGKEDRG
;
A
#
# COMPACT_ATOMS: atom_id res chain seq x y z
N MET A 1 -3.45 -10.13 47.94
CA MET A 1 -4.44 -10.09 46.86
C MET A 1 -4.42 -8.85 45.95
N LYS A 2 -3.61 -7.79 46.18
CA LYS A 2 -3.56 -6.56 45.33
C LYS A 2 -2.59 -6.64 44.09
N ILE A 3 -1.79 -7.72 43.99
CA ILE A 3 -0.78 -7.85 42.91
C ILE A 3 -1.41 -8.33 41.58
N ILE A 4 -2.30 -9.31 41.63
CA ILE A 4 -2.96 -9.91 40.46
C ILE A 4 -3.67 -8.86 39.57
N PRO A 5 -4.51 -7.95 40.11
CA PRO A 5 -5.17 -6.96 39.28
C PRO A 5 -4.19 -5.96 38.64
N ARG A 6 -3.06 -5.67 39.26
CA ARG A 6 -2.03 -4.78 38.67
C ARG A 6 -1.31 -5.45 37.52
N VAL A 7 -0.95 -6.73 37.67
CA VAL A 7 -0.31 -7.49 36.57
C VAL A 7 -1.24 -7.61 35.39
N LEU A 8 -2.53 -7.90 35.62
CA LEU A 8 -3.55 -7.94 34.55
C LEU A 8 -3.68 -6.59 33.82
N CYS A 9 -3.75 -5.47 34.58
CA CYS A 9 -3.82 -4.14 33.93
C CYS A 9 -2.60 -3.84 33.05
N VAL A 10 -1.40 -4.23 33.50
CA VAL A 10 -0.19 -4.05 32.68
C VAL A 10 -0.22 -4.93 31.43
N LEU A 11 -0.65 -6.19 31.57
CA LEU A 11 -0.77 -7.11 30.45
C LEU A 11 -1.76 -6.57 29.40
N PHE A 12 -2.95 -6.13 29.84
CA PHE A 12 -3.93 -5.52 28.94
C PHE A 12 -3.42 -4.22 28.29
N ALA A 13 -2.70 -3.39 29.04
CA ALA A 13 -2.08 -2.18 28.47
C ALA A 13 -1.06 -2.52 27.36
N VAL A 14 -0.26 -3.58 27.55
CA VAL A 14 0.68 -4.06 26.51
C VAL A 14 -0.07 -4.58 25.30
N LEU A 15 -1.13 -5.36 25.48
CA LEU A 15 -1.97 -5.84 24.37
C LEU A 15 -2.60 -4.68 23.60
N CYS A 16 -3.12 -3.66 24.29
CA CYS A 16 -3.67 -2.46 23.66
C CYS A 16 -2.58 -1.67 22.89
N ALA A 17 -1.36 -1.60 23.42
CA ALA A 17 -0.24 -0.94 22.74
C ALA A 17 0.17 -1.67 21.45
N ILE A 18 0.21 -3.01 21.48
CA ILE A 18 0.47 -3.85 20.30
C ILE A 18 -0.67 -3.69 19.28
N SER A 19 -1.92 -3.76 19.72
CA SER A 19 -3.08 -3.55 18.86
C SER A 19 -3.04 -2.18 18.17
N LEU A 20 -2.71 -1.13 18.94
CA LEU A 20 -2.54 0.23 18.41
C LEU A 20 -1.41 0.29 17.37
N ALA A 21 -0.29 -0.37 17.62
CA ALA A 21 0.82 -0.41 16.68
C ALA A 21 0.43 -1.11 15.37
N LEU A 22 -0.25 -2.25 15.45
CA LEU A 22 -0.69 -3.01 14.27
C LEU A 22 -1.75 -2.26 13.47
N THR A 23 -2.76 -1.69 14.12
CA THR A 23 -3.81 -0.92 13.45
C THR A 23 -3.27 0.36 12.83
N ALA A 24 -2.35 1.06 13.49
CA ALA A 24 -1.68 2.22 12.93
C ALA A 24 -0.83 1.85 11.70
N ALA A 25 -0.07 0.75 11.76
CA ALA A 25 0.72 0.28 10.62
C ALA A 25 -0.17 -0.08 9.44
N ALA A 26 -1.25 -0.83 9.66
CA ALA A 26 -2.20 -1.20 8.62
C ALA A 26 -2.87 0.03 7.98
N GLY A 27 -3.38 0.95 8.80
CA GLY A 27 -4.02 2.17 8.30
C GLY A 27 -3.08 3.07 7.49
N LEU A 28 -1.83 3.23 7.95
CA LEU A 28 -0.81 3.99 7.24
C LEU A 28 -0.39 3.31 5.92
N ALA A 29 -0.31 1.98 5.90
CA ALA A 29 -0.01 1.22 4.68
C ALA A 29 -1.12 1.39 3.63
N VAL A 30 -2.39 1.21 4.02
CA VAL A 30 -3.56 1.43 3.15
C VAL A 30 -3.59 2.87 2.64
N TYR A 31 -3.40 3.85 3.52
CA TYR A 31 -3.35 5.26 3.13
C TYR A 31 -2.25 5.54 2.11
N SER A 32 -1.05 5.00 2.34
CA SER A 32 0.08 5.18 1.42
C SER A 32 -0.18 4.57 0.05
N LEU A 33 -0.77 3.37 0.02
CA LEU A 33 -1.13 2.68 -1.21
C LEU A 33 -2.16 3.50 -2.01
N ARG A 34 -3.25 3.92 -1.39
CA ARG A 34 -4.29 4.74 -2.02
C ARG A 34 -3.77 6.07 -2.55
N LYS A 35 -2.83 6.70 -1.82
CA LYS A 35 -2.22 7.96 -2.25
C LYS A 35 -1.25 7.78 -3.41
N THR A 36 -0.60 6.63 -3.52
CA THR A 36 0.42 6.37 -4.54
C THR A 36 -0.21 5.84 -5.82
N VAL A 37 -1.17 4.92 -5.70
CA VAL A 37 -1.86 4.31 -6.84
C VAL A 37 -3.14 5.12 -7.12
N THR A 38 -2.96 6.21 -7.85
CA THR A 38 -4.06 7.03 -8.36
C THR A 38 -4.38 6.64 -9.81
N PRO A 39 -5.57 6.97 -10.34
CA PRO A 39 -5.87 6.75 -11.76
C PRO A 39 -4.83 7.35 -12.70
N GLN A 40 -4.31 8.53 -12.37
CA GLN A 40 -3.27 9.19 -13.17
C GLN A 40 -1.92 8.47 -13.08
N SER A 41 -1.50 8.04 -11.88
CA SER A 41 -0.24 7.28 -11.75
C SER A 41 -0.35 5.89 -12.40
N ALA A 42 -1.52 5.28 -12.40
CA ALA A 42 -1.78 4.02 -13.09
C ALA A 42 -1.73 4.20 -14.62
N ALA A 43 -2.32 5.27 -15.15
CA ALA A 43 -2.24 5.61 -16.57
C ALA A 43 -0.79 5.91 -17.00
N SER A 44 -0.05 6.73 -16.22
CA SER A 44 1.35 7.04 -16.55
C SER A 44 2.29 5.83 -16.44
N ALA A 45 1.95 4.84 -15.60
CA ALA A 45 2.70 3.59 -15.58
C ALA A 45 2.58 2.80 -16.88
N ALA A 46 1.44 2.90 -17.58
CA ALA A 46 1.26 2.24 -18.89
C ALA A 46 2.21 2.76 -19.97
N GLU A 47 2.56 4.05 -19.93
CA GLU A 47 3.53 4.65 -20.86
C GLU A 47 4.93 4.06 -20.73
N ALA A 48 5.27 3.55 -19.53
CA ALA A 48 6.57 2.96 -19.23
C ALA A 48 6.59 1.43 -19.40
N VAL A 49 5.47 0.81 -19.81
CA VAL A 49 5.39 -0.63 -20.03
C VAL A 49 6.24 -1.05 -21.23
N ASP A 50 7.04 -2.08 -21.03
CA ASP A 50 7.76 -2.78 -22.09
C ASP A 50 6.87 -3.88 -22.67
N PHE A 51 6.09 -3.54 -23.71
CA PHE A 51 5.16 -4.46 -24.37
C PHE A 51 5.87 -5.67 -25.00
N ALA A 52 7.10 -5.49 -25.45
CA ALA A 52 7.87 -6.55 -26.09
C ALA A 52 8.29 -7.66 -25.11
N SER A 53 8.37 -7.34 -23.83
CA SER A 53 8.76 -8.29 -22.78
C SER A 53 7.58 -9.03 -22.15
N ILE A 54 6.33 -8.69 -22.48
CA ILE A 54 5.14 -9.36 -21.98
C ILE A 54 5.05 -10.77 -22.59
N ARG A 55 4.91 -11.78 -21.71
CA ARG A 55 4.88 -13.18 -22.07
C ARG A 55 3.47 -13.75 -22.04
N PHE A 56 3.17 -14.61 -22.98
CA PHE A 56 1.90 -15.31 -23.13
C PHE A 56 2.13 -16.81 -23.18
N PRO A 57 1.17 -17.63 -22.71
CA PRO A 57 1.22 -19.07 -22.91
C PRO A 57 1.29 -19.40 -24.41
N ASP A 58 2.25 -20.22 -24.82
CA ASP A 58 2.45 -20.63 -26.22
C ASP A 58 1.52 -21.76 -26.68
N GLY A 59 0.64 -22.26 -25.81
CA GLY A 59 -0.24 -23.39 -26.07
C GLY A 59 0.43 -24.76 -25.94
N PHE A 60 1.74 -24.82 -25.77
CA PHE A 60 2.53 -26.05 -25.60
C PHE A 60 3.10 -26.22 -24.18
N GLY A 61 2.65 -25.38 -23.25
CA GLY A 61 3.08 -25.39 -21.86
C GLY A 61 4.30 -24.49 -21.57
N GLY A 62 4.75 -23.73 -22.57
CA GLY A 62 5.78 -22.69 -22.45
C GLY A 62 5.20 -21.28 -22.48
N PHE A 63 6.08 -20.30 -22.47
CA PHE A 63 5.75 -18.88 -22.57
C PHE A 63 6.62 -18.23 -23.66
N THR A 64 5.99 -17.40 -24.49
CA THR A 64 6.63 -16.66 -25.57
C THR A 64 6.20 -15.20 -25.54
N THR A 65 7.00 -14.32 -26.14
CA THR A 65 6.63 -12.92 -26.35
C THR A 65 6.01 -12.73 -27.74
N VAL A 66 5.26 -11.62 -27.92
CA VAL A 66 4.69 -11.31 -29.26
C VAL A 66 5.77 -11.14 -30.32
N PRO A 67 6.89 -10.42 -30.10
CA PRO A 67 7.98 -10.35 -31.07
C PRO A 67 8.57 -11.71 -31.43
N GLU A 68 8.73 -12.62 -30.45
CA GLU A 68 9.22 -13.98 -30.70
C GLU A 68 8.26 -14.78 -31.58
N GLN A 69 6.95 -14.72 -31.31
CA GLN A 69 5.93 -15.37 -32.13
C GLN A 69 5.89 -14.79 -33.55
N MET A 70 5.96 -13.47 -33.68
CA MET A 70 6.01 -12.82 -35.01
C MET A 70 7.26 -13.24 -35.76
N ASN A 71 8.43 -13.23 -35.11
CA ASN A 71 9.68 -13.65 -35.74
C ASN A 71 9.63 -15.11 -36.16
N ALA A 72 9.06 -16.00 -35.33
CA ALA A 72 8.89 -17.40 -35.70
C ALA A 72 7.97 -17.59 -36.93
N SER A 73 6.87 -16.81 -36.98
CA SER A 73 5.90 -16.88 -38.05
C SER A 73 6.42 -16.29 -39.38
N PHE A 74 7.25 -15.25 -39.31
CA PHE A 74 7.72 -14.51 -40.48
C PHE A 74 9.18 -14.79 -40.84
N SER A 75 9.87 -15.67 -40.12
CA SER A 75 11.27 -16.05 -40.38
C SER A 75 11.49 -16.54 -41.82
N ASN A 76 10.53 -17.31 -42.35
CA ASN A 76 10.57 -17.82 -43.73
C ASN A 76 10.49 -16.73 -44.82
N TYR A 77 10.05 -15.53 -44.45
CA TYR A 77 9.94 -14.38 -45.37
C TYR A 77 11.08 -13.37 -45.16
N GLY A 78 12.07 -13.70 -44.32
CA GLY A 78 13.20 -12.82 -44.03
C GLY A 78 12.88 -11.58 -43.22
N TYR A 79 11.71 -11.52 -42.58
CA TYR A 79 11.32 -10.44 -41.70
C TYR A 79 11.64 -10.78 -40.25
N SER A 80 12.21 -9.82 -39.55
CA SER A 80 12.39 -9.89 -38.08
C SER A 80 12.05 -8.55 -37.47
N ILE A 81 11.35 -8.58 -36.34
CA ILE A 81 11.03 -7.40 -35.53
C ILE A 81 11.87 -7.42 -34.27
N THR A 82 12.57 -6.33 -33.97
CA THR A 82 13.29 -6.17 -32.72
C THR A 82 12.33 -5.75 -31.60
N PRO A 83 12.64 -6.02 -30.31
CA PRO A 83 11.84 -5.56 -29.19
C PRO A 83 11.59 -4.05 -29.19
N GLU A 84 12.59 -3.26 -29.56
CA GLU A 84 12.49 -1.79 -29.62
C GLU A 84 11.52 -1.34 -30.74
N ALA A 85 11.61 -1.97 -31.92
CA ALA A 85 10.71 -1.68 -33.02
C ALA A 85 9.26 -2.07 -32.71
N PHE A 86 9.06 -3.19 -31.98
CA PHE A 86 7.75 -3.60 -31.51
C PHE A 86 7.17 -2.62 -30.48
N ASN A 87 7.97 -2.18 -29.51
CA ASN A 87 7.54 -1.16 -28.54
C ASN A 87 7.20 0.17 -29.22
N GLY A 88 8.00 0.58 -30.21
CA GLY A 88 7.70 1.74 -31.05
C GLY A 88 6.34 1.62 -31.73
N LEU A 89 6.09 0.47 -32.38
CA LEU A 89 4.81 0.18 -33.03
C LEU A 89 3.64 0.22 -32.06
N CYS A 90 3.78 -0.37 -30.86
CA CYS A 90 2.73 -0.35 -29.84
C CYS A 90 2.38 1.09 -29.40
N ARG A 91 3.38 1.96 -29.28
CA ARG A 91 3.16 3.39 -28.96
C ARG A 91 2.53 4.16 -30.13
N ASP A 92 2.99 3.93 -31.34
CA ASP A 92 2.43 4.55 -32.55
C ASP A 92 0.94 4.17 -32.73
N LEU A 93 0.58 2.95 -32.31
CA LEU A 93 -0.80 2.45 -32.33
C LEU A 93 -1.58 2.81 -31.05
N SER A 94 -1.02 3.63 -30.16
CA SER A 94 -1.65 4.11 -28.90
C SER A 94 -2.06 3.00 -27.93
N PHE A 95 -1.36 1.85 -27.90
CA PHE A 95 -1.59 0.78 -26.94
C PHE A 95 -1.33 1.22 -25.50
N ASP A 96 -0.36 2.10 -25.29
CA ASP A 96 -0.04 2.74 -24.02
C ASP A 96 -1.24 3.52 -23.46
N LYS A 97 -1.96 4.25 -24.31
CA LYS A 97 -3.17 5.00 -23.93
C LYS A 97 -4.32 4.05 -23.59
N ILE A 98 -4.57 3.04 -24.42
CA ILE A 98 -5.62 2.04 -24.19
C ILE A 98 -5.38 1.32 -22.85
N LEU A 99 -4.14 0.88 -22.60
CA LEU A 99 -3.76 0.26 -21.34
C LEU A 99 -3.87 1.25 -20.17
N GLY A 100 -3.44 2.51 -20.37
CA GLY A 100 -3.53 3.57 -19.39
C GLY A 100 -4.96 3.85 -18.95
N ASP A 101 -5.88 3.96 -19.89
CA ASP A 101 -7.31 4.17 -19.61
C ASP A 101 -7.92 2.98 -18.86
N TYR A 102 -7.56 1.76 -19.25
CA TYR A 102 -8.00 0.57 -18.54
C TYR A 102 -7.44 0.51 -17.09
N LEU A 103 -6.15 0.78 -16.90
CA LEU A 103 -5.52 0.83 -15.57
C LEU A 103 -6.09 1.97 -14.72
N ALA A 104 -6.44 3.10 -15.31
CA ALA A 104 -7.11 4.19 -14.60
C ALA A 104 -8.53 3.80 -14.15
N GLN A 105 -9.30 3.10 -14.99
CA GLN A 105 -10.60 2.54 -14.62
C GLN A 105 -10.44 1.50 -13.51
N PHE A 106 -9.45 0.60 -13.62
CA PHE A 106 -9.13 -0.38 -12.60
C PHE A 106 -8.79 0.27 -11.26
N ALA A 107 -7.96 1.31 -11.24
CA ALA A 107 -7.60 2.03 -10.03
C ALA A 107 -8.84 2.68 -9.37
N ARG A 108 -9.73 3.29 -10.17
CA ARG A 108 -11.00 3.84 -9.66
C ARG A 108 -11.91 2.77 -9.08
N TRP A 109 -12.07 1.65 -9.78
CA TRP A 109 -12.88 0.53 -9.31
C TRP A 109 -12.32 -0.05 -8.01
N PHE A 110 -11.00 -0.22 -7.95
CA PHE A 110 -10.34 -0.88 -6.82
C PHE A 110 -10.32 -0.03 -5.56
N PHE A 111 -10.06 1.28 -5.68
CA PHE A 111 -9.90 2.17 -4.53
C PHE A 111 -11.12 3.03 -4.23
N ASP A 112 -11.89 3.42 -5.23
CA ASP A 112 -12.96 4.42 -5.10
C ASP A 112 -14.36 3.85 -5.35
N TYR A 113 -14.51 2.54 -5.41
CA TYR A 113 -15.77 1.86 -5.72
C TYR A 113 -16.40 2.35 -7.03
N GLY A 114 -15.56 2.72 -7.98
CA GLY A 114 -16.00 3.04 -9.33
C GLY A 114 -16.66 1.85 -10.04
N PRO A 115 -17.23 2.07 -11.22
CA PRO A 115 -17.80 0.99 -12.02
C PRO A 115 -16.70 -0.03 -12.38
N THR A 116 -17.12 -1.29 -12.55
CA THR A 116 -16.23 -2.36 -12.98
C THR A 116 -15.53 -1.96 -14.27
N PRO A 117 -14.19 -2.06 -14.35
CA PRO A 117 -13.46 -1.71 -15.57
C PRO A 117 -13.94 -2.60 -16.71
N VAL A 118 -14.32 -1.95 -17.80
CA VAL A 118 -14.76 -2.63 -19.01
C VAL A 118 -13.70 -2.38 -20.08
N PHE A 119 -13.19 -3.46 -20.64
CA PHE A 119 -12.38 -3.40 -21.83
C PHE A 119 -13.29 -3.65 -23.04
N ASP A 120 -13.45 -2.61 -23.87
CA ASP A 120 -14.17 -2.73 -25.13
C ASP A 120 -13.17 -2.96 -26.28
N PRO A 121 -13.08 -4.19 -26.83
CA PRO A 121 -12.15 -4.50 -27.90
C PRO A 121 -12.45 -3.72 -29.19
N GLU A 122 -13.71 -3.36 -29.45
CA GLU A 122 -14.06 -2.61 -30.65
C GLU A 122 -13.64 -1.15 -30.56
N GLU A 123 -13.84 -0.49 -29.41
CA GLU A 123 -13.40 0.88 -29.18
C GLU A 123 -11.87 0.98 -29.23
N ALA A 124 -11.19 0.02 -28.58
CA ALA A 124 -9.73 -0.09 -28.65
C ALA A 124 -9.25 -0.31 -30.09
N ALA A 125 -9.90 -1.19 -30.85
CA ALA A 125 -9.56 -1.45 -32.25
C ALA A 125 -9.76 -0.22 -33.15
N ARG A 126 -10.80 0.56 -32.92
CA ARG A 126 -11.01 1.83 -33.65
C ARG A 126 -9.88 2.82 -33.39
N THR A 127 -9.40 2.90 -32.16
CA THR A 127 -8.26 3.74 -31.79
C THR A 127 -6.98 3.30 -32.52
N VAL A 128 -6.69 1.99 -32.49
CA VAL A 128 -5.54 1.40 -33.17
C VAL A 128 -5.60 1.62 -34.69
N VAL A 129 -6.75 1.30 -35.29
CA VAL A 129 -6.96 1.46 -36.75
C VAL A 129 -6.87 2.93 -37.17
N GLY A 130 -7.33 3.86 -36.35
CA GLY A 130 -7.20 5.30 -36.57
C GLY A 130 -5.75 5.80 -36.61
N GLY A 131 -4.82 5.09 -35.94
CA GLY A 131 -3.38 5.37 -36.00
C GLY A 131 -2.64 4.67 -37.15
N MET A 132 -3.27 3.70 -37.85
CA MET A 132 -2.64 2.96 -38.95
C MET A 132 -2.65 3.73 -40.24
N ASN A 133 -1.57 3.59 -41.01
CA ASN A 133 -1.51 4.13 -42.39
C ASN A 133 -2.50 3.41 -43.31
N SER A 134 -3.18 4.18 -44.17
CA SER A 134 -4.19 3.69 -45.10
C SER A 134 -3.72 2.54 -45.99
N GLY A 135 -2.42 2.45 -46.29
CA GLY A 135 -1.85 1.34 -47.10
C GLY A 135 -1.88 -0.01 -46.39
N ALA A 136 -1.66 -0.03 -45.07
CA ALA A 136 -1.74 -1.26 -44.25
C ALA A 136 -3.19 -1.73 -44.07
N LEU A 137 -4.13 -0.79 -44.00
CA LEU A 137 -5.57 -1.06 -43.86
C LEU A 137 -6.20 -1.72 -45.07
N GLY A 138 -5.68 -1.46 -46.26
CA GLY A 138 -6.21 -2.00 -47.53
C GLY A 138 -6.07 -3.53 -47.69
N MET A 139 -5.26 -4.17 -46.84
CA MET A 139 -5.13 -5.63 -46.83
C MET A 139 -6.27 -6.34 -46.10
N PHE A 140 -7.02 -5.63 -45.25
CA PHE A 140 -8.08 -6.20 -44.45
C PHE A 140 -9.45 -5.73 -44.97
N ARG A 141 -10.38 -6.67 -45.11
CA ARG A 141 -11.77 -6.35 -45.50
C ARG A 141 -12.49 -5.55 -44.39
N ASP A 142 -12.18 -5.85 -43.16
CA ASP A 142 -12.66 -5.14 -41.98
C ASP A 142 -11.54 -5.10 -40.92
N PRO A 143 -10.70 -4.05 -40.98
CA PRO A 143 -9.55 -3.95 -40.06
C PRO A 143 -9.96 -3.78 -38.58
N VAL A 144 -11.10 -3.15 -38.31
CA VAL A 144 -11.57 -2.97 -36.92
C VAL A 144 -11.95 -4.29 -36.30
N SER A 145 -12.76 -5.11 -36.97
CA SER A 145 -13.15 -6.43 -36.47
C SER A 145 -11.94 -7.36 -36.31
N PHE A 146 -10.97 -7.30 -37.21
CA PHE A 146 -9.74 -8.07 -37.13
C PHE A 146 -8.94 -7.67 -35.87
N VAL A 147 -8.64 -6.38 -35.70
CA VAL A 147 -7.88 -5.87 -34.55
C VAL A 147 -8.65 -6.12 -33.26
N ALA A 148 -9.97 -5.93 -33.23
CA ALA A 148 -10.80 -6.23 -32.07
C ALA A 148 -10.71 -7.70 -31.64
N SER A 149 -10.73 -8.63 -32.62
CA SER A 149 -10.61 -10.06 -32.31
C SER A 149 -9.23 -10.41 -31.74
N VAL A 150 -8.16 -9.81 -32.28
CA VAL A 150 -6.80 -9.96 -31.76
C VAL A 150 -6.69 -9.41 -30.33
N LEU A 151 -7.20 -8.21 -30.09
CA LEU A 151 -7.19 -7.58 -28.77
C LEU A 151 -8.00 -8.38 -27.74
N ALA A 152 -9.18 -8.88 -28.13
CA ALA A 152 -10.01 -9.71 -27.25
C ALA A 152 -9.31 -11.01 -26.87
N GLN A 153 -8.61 -11.63 -27.82
CA GLN A 153 -7.84 -12.85 -27.60
C GLN A 153 -6.58 -12.59 -26.76
N PHE A 154 -5.88 -11.48 -27.06
CA PHE A 154 -4.66 -11.07 -26.36
C PHE A 154 -4.89 -10.76 -24.88
N LEU A 155 -5.97 -10.06 -24.56
CA LEU A 155 -6.31 -9.67 -23.19
C LEU A 155 -7.14 -10.73 -22.45
N ASN A 156 -7.45 -11.84 -23.11
CA ASN A 156 -8.28 -12.92 -22.52
C ASN A 156 -9.55 -12.34 -21.87
N ALA A 157 -10.26 -11.49 -22.63
CA ALA A 157 -11.37 -10.66 -22.13
C ALA A 157 -12.45 -11.48 -21.40
N GLY A 158 -12.59 -12.78 -21.72
CA GLY A 158 -13.50 -13.71 -21.06
C GLY A 158 -13.13 -13.99 -19.60
N ASP A 159 -11.83 -14.09 -19.28
CA ASP A 159 -11.35 -14.41 -17.92
C ASP A 159 -11.19 -13.16 -17.04
N MET A 160 -11.26 -11.97 -17.64
CA MET A 160 -10.99 -10.72 -16.92
C MET A 160 -12.01 -10.48 -15.81
N LYS A 161 -13.28 -10.78 -16.06
CA LYS A 161 -14.35 -10.67 -15.05
C LYS A 161 -14.08 -11.59 -13.86
N ALA A 162 -13.75 -12.85 -14.09
CA ALA A 162 -13.43 -13.80 -13.03
C ALA A 162 -12.20 -13.36 -12.20
N ARG A 163 -11.20 -12.75 -12.86
CA ARG A 163 -10.02 -12.19 -12.16
C ARG A 163 -10.37 -10.97 -11.32
N LEU A 164 -11.25 -10.10 -11.78
CA LEU A 164 -11.74 -8.97 -11.01
C LEU A 164 -12.56 -9.42 -9.79
N GLU A 165 -13.45 -10.39 -9.96
CA GLU A 165 -14.20 -11.00 -8.85
C GLU A 165 -13.26 -11.61 -7.79
N ALA A 166 -12.15 -12.25 -8.20
CA ALA A 166 -11.15 -12.77 -7.28
C ALA A 166 -10.41 -11.66 -6.50
N LEU A 167 -10.39 -10.41 -6.99
CA LEU A 167 -9.79 -9.26 -6.31
C LEU A 167 -10.76 -8.50 -5.39
N GLU A 168 -12.07 -8.79 -5.44
CA GLU A 168 -13.08 -8.13 -4.59
C GLU A 168 -12.75 -8.19 -3.09
N PRO A 169 -12.30 -9.33 -2.50
CA PRO A 169 -11.95 -9.37 -1.08
C PRO A 169 -10.78 -8.43 -0.74
N ALA A 170 -9.80 -8.30 -1.65
CA ALA A 170 -8.68 -7.38 -1.46
C ALA A 170 -9.13 -5.92 -1.58
N ARG A 171 -10.03 -5.61 -2.52
CA ARG A 171 -10.68 -4.31 -2.68
C ARG A 171 -11.41 -3.89 -1.40
N ASP A 172 -12.18 -4.81 -0.81
CA ASP A 172 -12.95 -4.54 0.41
C ASP A 172 -12.03 -4.23 1.61
N LEU A 173 -10.92 -4.95 1.72
CA LEU A 173 -9.89 -4.68 2.74
C LEU A 173 -9.18 -3.33 2.58
N LEU A 174 -9.10 -2.81 1.36
CA LEU A 174 -8.48 -1.53 1.04
C LEU A 174 -9.49 -0.39 0.87
N SER A 175 -10.76 -0.65 1.17
CA SER A 175 -11.86 0.30 1.06
C SER A 175 -11.76 1.45 2.07
N PHE A 176 -12.51 2.50 1.81
CA PHE A 176 -12.65 3.61 2.77
C PHE A 176 -13.30 3.13 4.08
N ASP A 177 -14.27 2.22 3.99
CA ASP A 177 -14.96 1.65 5.16
C ASP A 177 -14.02 0.81 6.01
N ALA A 178 -13.18 -0.01 5.39
CA ALA A 178 -12.12 -0.75 6.10
C ALA A 178 -11.13 0.21 6.77
N MET A 179 -10.76 1.32 6.12
CA MET A 179 -9.90 2.34 6.71
C MET A 179 -10.56 3.03 7.93
N LEU A 180 -11.86 3.32 7.86
CA LEU A 180 -12.63 3.83 9.01
C LEU A 180 -12.66 2.82 10.17
N LEU A 181 -12.85 1.54 9.86
CA LEU A 181 -12.85 0.46 10.85
C LEU A 181 -11.47 0.33 11.52
N ILE A 182 -10.39 0.36 10.75
CA ILE A 182 -9.01 0.36 11.25
C ILE A 182 -8.76 1.57 12.16
N PHE A 183 -9.19 2.76 11.74
CA PHE A 183 -9.06 4.00 12.53
C PHE A 183 -9.87 3.92 13.83
N SER A 184 -11.10 3.41 13.77
CA SER A 184 -11.96 3.20 14.93
C SER A 184 -11.34 2.20 15.92
N ALA A 185 -10.74 1.12 15.43
CA ALA A 185 -10.03 0.14 16.24
C ALA A 185 -8.77 0.75 16.90
N ALA A 186 -8.04 1.62 16.19
CA ALA A 186 -6.90 2.34 16.75
C ALA A 186 -7.34 3.30 17.87
N LEU A 187 -8.41 4.06 17.65
CA LEU A 187 -8.98 4.97 18.66
C LEU A 187 -9.48 4.20 19.89
N PHE A 188 -10.17 3.09 19.68
CA PHE A 188 -10.62 2.21 20.74
C PHE A 188 -9.46 1.67 21.57
N SER A 189 -8.39 1.20 20.91
CA SER A 189 -7.16 0.74 21.56
C SER A 189 -6.50 1.84 22.41
N LEU A 190 -6.52 3.09 21.92
CA LEU A 190 -6.02 4.25 22.66
C LEU A 190 -6.85 4.54 23.91
N VAL A 191 -8.18 4.48 23.82
CA VAL A 191 -9.10 4.67 24.95
C VAL A 191 -8.89 3.58 26.00
N LEU A 192 -8.80 2.32 25.59
CA LEU A 192 -8.51 1.21 26.49
C LEU A 192 -7.15 1.37 27.17
N LEU A 193 -6.13 1.77 26.44
CA LEU A 193 -4.80 2.05 26.97
C LEU A 193 -4.86 3.11 28.06
N TRP A 194 -5.61 4.20 27.84
CA TRP A 194 -5.84 5.24 28.84
C TRP A 194 -6.52 4.70 30.10
N VAL A 195 -7.55 3.87 29.95
CA VAL A 195 -8.27 3.25 31.06
C VAL A 195 -7.35 2.34 31.88
N PHE A 196 -6.60 1.43 31.23
CA PHE A 196 -5.72 0.47 31.89
C PHE A 196 -4.50 1.12 32.55
N LEU A 197 -4.04 2.27 32.06
CA LEU A 197 -2.99 3.06 32.71
C LEU A 197 -3.50 3.97 33.83
N GLY A 198 -4.70 3.70 34.34
CA GLY A 198 -5.28 4.37 35.49
C GLY A 198 -5.79 5.77 35.20
N ARG A 199 -6.32 6.01 34.00
CA ARG A 199 -6.89 7.27 33.52
C ARG A 199 -5.89 8.45 33.53
N ARG A 200 -4.61 8.16 33.37
CA ARG A 200 -3.54 9.17 33.31
C ARG A 200 -3.19 9.44 31.87
N PHE A 201 -3.40 10.67 31.41
CA PHE A 201 -3.17 11.06 30.02
C PHE A 201 -1.69 10.94 29.62
N LEU A 202 -0.78 11.52 30.39
CA LEU A 202 0.65 11.54 30.05
C LEU A 202 1.24 10.14 29.77
N PRO A 203 1.14 9.14 30.68
CA PRO A 203 1.68 7.82 30.38
C PRO A 203 0.94 7.13 29.22
N ALA A 204 -0.38 7.33 29.08
CA ALA A 204 -1.14 6.73 27.97
C ALA A 204 -0.67 7.26 26.60
N PHE A 205 -0.55 8.58 26.46
CA PHE A 205 -0.06 9.19 25.22
C PHE A 205 1.42 8.90 24.97
N THR A 206 2.24 8.77 26.01
CA THR A 206 3.64 8.34 25.86
C THR A 206 3.72 6.94 25.25
N VAL A 207 2.98 5.98 25.81
CA VAL A 207 2.94 4.60 25.29
C VAL A 207 2.35 4.56 23.89
N ALA A 208 1.28 5.31 23.63
CA ALA A 208 0.70 5.43 22.30
C ALA A 208 1.70 6.00 21.28
N GLY A 209 2.45 7.04 21.65
CA GLY A 209 3.50 7.61 20.81
C GLY A 209 4.59 6.61 20.43
N PHE A 210 5.06 5.80 21.38
CA PHE A 210 5.99 4.71 21.11
C PHE A 210 5.38 3.60 20.24
N SER A 211 4.10 3.26 20.45
CA SER A 211 3.39 2.28 19.61
C SER A 211 3.29 2.74 18.16
N VAL A 212 2.94 4.01 17.93
CA VAL A 212 2.89 4.60 16.59
C VAL A 212 4.30 4.74 15.98
N ALA A 213 5.32 5.04 16.79
CA ALA A 213 6.71 5.05 16.33
C ALA A 213 7.16 3.66 15.86
N LEU A 214 6.76 2.60 16.57
CA LEU A 214 7.03 1.22 16.17
C LEU A 214 6.35 0.88 14.83
N SER A 215 5.11 1.35 14.61
CA SER A 215 4.42 1.23 13.32
C SER A 215 5.19 1.93 12.21
N GLY A 216 5.66 3.15 12.46
CA GLY A 216 6.50 3.90 11.53
C GLY A 216 7.80 3.17 11.19
N LEU A 217 8.45 2.57 12.19
CA LEU A 217 9.65 1.75 11.99
C LEU A 217 9.36 0.50 11.12
N ALA A 218 8.26 -0.19 11.40
CA ALA A 218 7.86 -1.37 10.62
C ALA A 218 7.63 -1.00 9.14
N LEU A 219 6.93 0.12 8.87
CA LEU A 219 6.71 0.62 7.51
C LEU A 219 7.99 1.12 6.84
N PHE A 220 8.88 1.77 7.60
CA PHE A 220 10.19 2.18 7.08
C PHE A 220 11.02 0.99 6.64
N LEU A 221 10.98 -0.11 7.39
CA LEU A 221 11.70 -1.34 7.08
C LEU A 221 10.95 -2.26 6.10
N ALA A 222 9.67 -1.97 5.79
CA ALA A 222 8.84 -2.81 4.93
C ALA A 222 9.51 -3.20 3.59
N PRO A 223 10.16 -2.30 2.85
CA PRO A 223 10.84 -2.67 1.60
C PRO A 223 11.92 -3.74 1.80
N ARG A 224 12.66 -3.69 2.92
CA ARG A 224 13.70 -4.67 3.24
C ARG A 224 13.13 -6.01 3.71
N ILE A 225 12.05 -5.96 4.51
CA ILE A 225 11.37 -7.15 5.02
C ILE A 225 10.64 -7.88 3.88
N LEU A 226 10.05 -7.14 2.95
CA LEU A 226 9.27 -7.69 1.84
C LEU A 226 10.13 -8.04 0.62
N ALA A 227 11.38 -7.59 0.53
CA ALA A 227 12.26 -7.90 -0.58
C ALA A 227 12.38 -9.41 -0.90
N PRO A 228 12.55 -10.34 0.06
CA PRO A 228 12.60 -11.77 -0.24
C PRO A 228 11.25 -12.33 -0.72
N TYR A 229 10.13 -11.69 -0.35
CA TYR A 229 8.79 -12.08 -0.79
C TYR A 229 8.44 -11.54 -2.18
N LYS A 230 9.10 -10.46 -2.63
CA LYS A 230 8.99 -9.93 -4.01
C LYS A 230 9.21 -11.06 -5.02
N ASN A 231 10.28 -11.83 -4.86
CA ASN A 231 10.62 -12.91 -5.77
C ASN A 231 9.56 -14.03 -5.77
N ARG A 232 8.91 -14.31 -4.64
CA ARG A 232 7.83 -15.29 -4.58
C ARG A 232 6.56 -14.78 -5.25
N LEU A 233 6.22 -13.50 -5.05
CA LEU A 233 5.10 -12.85 -5.75
C LEU A 233 5.37 -12.78 -7.26
N LEU A 234 6.59 -12.42 -7.64
CA LEU A 234 7.03 -12.46 -9.04
C LEU A 234 6.92 -13.86 -9.62
N LEU A 235 7.35 -14.90 -8.93
CA LEU A 235 7.25 -16.29 -9.41
C LEU A 235 5.79 -16.71 -9.65
N SER A 236 4.84 -16.21 -8.87
CA SER A 236 3.42 -16.47 -9.10
C SER A 236 2.82 -15.64 -10.27
N LEU A 237 3.41 -14.48 -10.57
CA LEU A 237 2.98 -13.54 -11.62
C LEU A 237 3.92 -13.58 -12.85
N SER A 238 5.15 -14.06 -12.70
CA SER A 238 6.24 -13.97 -13.67
C SER A 238 6.05 -14.84 -14.91
N GLN A 239 5.06 -15.71 -14.88
CA GLN A 239 4.70 -16.43 -16.09
C GLN A 239 4.17 -15.48 -17.18
N SER A 240 3.56 -14.36 -16.78
CA SER A 240 2.95 -13.41 -17.70
C SER A 240 3.51 -11.98 -17.64
N LEU A 241 4.08 -11.56 -16.51
CA LEU A 241 4.55 -10.19 -16.29
C LEU A 241 6.07 -10.15 -16.03
N PRO A 242 6.85 -9.41 -16.82
CA PRO A 242 8.27 -9.22 -16.58
C PRO A 242 8.51 -8.42 -15.30
N GLU A 243 9.67 -8.66 -14.67
CA GLU A 243 10.07 -7.98 -13.43
C GLU A 243 10.08 -6.44 -13.59
N SER A 244 10.52 -5.95 -14.74
CA SER A 244 10.52 -4.52 -15.08
C SER A 244 9.14 -3.88 -14.98
N THR A 245 8.11 -4.54 -15.50
CA THR A 245 6.72 -4.06 -15.46
C THR A 245 6.16 -4.11 -14.04
N PHE A 246 6.46 -5.16 -13.27
CA PHE A 246 6.08 -5.24 -11.87
C PHE A 246 6.72 -4.12 -11.04
N ASP A 247 7.98 -3.81 -11.30
CA ASP A 247 8.73 -2.77 -10.59
C ASP A 247 8.20 -1.35 -10.84
N LEU A 248 7.52 -1.09 -11.96
CA LEU A 248 6.85 0.20 -12.23
C LEU A 248 5.83 0.56 -11.15
N VAL A 249 5.16 -0.42 -10.56
CA VAL A 249 4.18 -0.19 -9.49
C VAL A 249 4.80 -0.46 -8.12
N TYR A 250 5.57 -1.55 -7.99
CA TYR A 250 6.12 -1.99 -6.71
C TYR A 250 7.09 -0.97 -6.10
N LEU A 251 8.05 -0.44 -6.88
CA LEU A 251 9.06 0.48 -6.37
C LEU A 251 8.48 1.81 -5.89
N PRO A 252 7.60 2.52 -6.63
CA PRO A 252 6.97 3.74 -6.14
C PRO A 252 6.16 3.53 -4.86
N VAL A 253 5.39 2.44 -4.79
CA VAL A 253 4.59 2.09 -3.60
C VAL A 253 5.49 1.85 -2.40
N MET A 254 6.52 1.02 -2.53
CA MET A 254 7.45 0.73 -1.45
C MET A 254 8.23 1.97 -0.99
N LYS A 255 8.62 2.84 -1.92
CA LYS A 255 9.26 4.12 -1.61
C LYS A 255 8.33 5.06 -0.84
N ALA A 256 7.07 5.14 -1.24
CA ALA A 256 6.06 5.96 -0.56
C ALA A 256 5.76 5.43 0.85
N VAL A 257 5.58 4.12 1.01
CA VAL A 257 5.38 3.45 2.31
C VAL A 257 6.56 3.70 3.24
N SER A 258 7.79 3.50 2.76
CA SER A 258 9.01 3.72 3.54
C SER A 258 9.18 5.19 3.95
N ARG A 259 8.93 6.13 3.04
CA ARG A 259 9.01 7.57 3.34
C ARG A 259 7.96 8.00 4.38
N LEU A 260 6.73 7.51 4.24
CA LEU A 260 5.67 7.76 5.23
C LEU A 260 6.06 7.17 6.58
N GLY A 261 6.55 5.92 6.60
CA GLY A 261 7.02 5.24 7.80
C GLY A 261 8.11 6.01 8.52
N TYR A 262 9.10 6.53 7.79
CA TYR A 262 10.16 7.37 8.35
C TYR A 262 9.60 8.65 9.00
N ASN A 263 8.73 9.37 8.31
CA ASN A 263 8.13 10.60 8.83
C ASN A 263 7.32 10.33 10.11
N VAL A 264 6.51 9.27 10.11
CA VAL A 264 5.72 8.87 11.28
C VAL A 264 6.63 8.45 12.43
N LEU A 265 7.69 7.70 12.16
CA LEU A 265 8.68 7.29 13.16
C LEU A 265 9.30 8.51 13.86
N VAL A 266 9.81 9.47 13.07
CA VAL A 266 10.49 10.66 13.61
C VAL A 266 9.54 11.50 14.44
N VAL A 267 8.35 11.82 13.91
CA VAL A 267 7.38 12.70 14.59
C VAL A 267 6.84 12.04 15.86
N SER A 268 6.44 10.77 15.80
CA SER A 268 5.87 10.08 16.95
C SER A 268 6.91 9.75 18.02
N LEU A 269 8.15 9.46 17.64
CA LEU A 269 9.25 9.27 18.58
C LEU A 269 9.59 10.58 19.30
N ALA A 270 9.69 11.69 18.57
CA ALA A 270 9.91 13.01 19.17
C ALA A 270 8.80 13.39 20.15
N ALA A 271 7.53 13.19 19.76
CA ALA A 271 6.38 13.43 20.63
C ALA A 271 6.42 12.54 21.87
N ALA A 272 6.72 11.25 21.73
CA ALA A 272 6.84 10.31 22.87
C ALA A 272 7.98 10.71 23.83
N CYS A 273 9.11 11.15 23.33
CA CYS A 273 10.22 11.65 24.14
C CYS A 273 9.86 12.92 24.92
N ILE A 274 9.19 13.88 24.29
CA ILE A 274 8.71 15.11 24.93
C ILE A 274 7.70 14.77 26.04
N LEU A 275 6.74 13.89 25.77
CA LEU A 275 5.74 13.46 26.74
C LEU A 275 6.37 12.69 27.91
N SER A 276 7.38 11.85 27.63
CA SER A 276 8.14 11.12 28.65
C SER A 276 8.89 12.10 29.59
N LEU A 277 9.53 13.12 29.00
CA LEU A 277 10.22 14.15 29.78
C LEU A 277 9.23 14.96 30.64
N ALA A 278 8.09 15.38 30.07
CA ALA A 278 7.05 16.07 30.81
C ALA A 278 6.51 15.22 31.97
N TRP A 279 6.28 13.93 31.73
CA TRP A 279 5.87 13.00 32.78
C TRP A 279 6.92 12.87 33.88
N PHE A 280 8.20 12.72 33.52
CA PHE A 280 9.31 12.65 34.48
C PHE A 280 9.40 13.91 35.32
N LEU A 281 9.37 15.10 34.70
CA LEU A 281 9.40 16.38 35.42
C LEU A 281 8.21 16.57 36.36
N THR A 282 7.01 16.20 35.97
CA THR A 282 5.83 16.25 36.86
C THR A 282 5.94 15.27 38.03
N ALA A 283 6.55 14.11 37.82
CA ALA A 283 6.81 13.15 38.89
C ALA A 283 7.86 13.68 39.91
N LEU A 284 8.91 14.33 39.43
CA LEU A 284 9.93 14.97 40.28
C LEU A 284 9.33 16.11 41.09
N MET A 285 8.54 17.01 40.47
CA MET A 285 7.88 18.10 41.18
C MET A 285 6.96 17.60 42.28
N LYS A 286 6.17 16.54 42.05
CA LYS A 286 5.31 15.93 43.07
C LYS A 286 6.12 15.37 44.24
N ARG A 287 7.30 14.78 44.00
CA ARG A 287 8.19 14.28 45.06
C ARG A 287 8.80 15.40 45.87
N SER A 288 9.21 16.51 45.24
CA SER A 288 9.80 17.67 45.94
C SER A 288 8.79 18.40 46.83
N VAL A 289 7.55 18.57 46.34
CA VAL A 289 6.45 19.16 47.14
C VAL A 289 6.02 18.26 48.30
N GLY A 290 5.98 16.93 48.08
CA GLY A 290 5.68 15.96 49.14
C GLY A 290 6.70 15.98 50.27
N ARG A 291 7.98 16.18 49.99
CA ARG A 291 9.04 16.29 51.04
C ARG A 291 8.93 17.57 51.85
N ARG A 292 8.44 18.66 51.32
CA ARG A 292 8.27 19.93 52.07
C ARG A 292 7.12 19.89 53.07
N ARG A 293 6.11 19.04 52.91
CA ARG A 293 4.97 18.93 53.83
C ARG A 293 5.23 18.08 55.07
N VAL A 294 6.36 17.35 55.13
CA VAL A 294 6.70 16.49 56.24
C VAL A 294 7.49 17.23 57.34
N TYR A 295 7.97 18.46 57.04
CA TYR A 295 8.65 19.28 58.06
C TYR A 295 7.63 20.20 58.76
N VAL A 296 6.75 19.62 59.59
CA VAL A 296 6.03 20.34 60.63
C VAL A 296 6.97 20.32 61.85
N PRO A 297 7.50 21.48 62.30
CA PRO A 297 8.30 21.48 63.53
C PRO A 297 7.40 21.00 64.70
N ALA A 298 7.95 20.08 65.47
CA ALA A 298 7.26 19.62 66.70
C ALA A 298 6.86 20.82 67.57
N PRO A 299 5.65 20.80 68.16
CA PRO A 299 5.24 21.86 69.05
C PRO A 299 6.23 21.96 70.22
N VAL A 300 6.76 23.18 70.46
CA VAL A 300 7.66 23.47 71.54
C VAL A 300 6.92 23.17 72.86
N PRO A 301 7.41 22.31 73.71
CA PRO A 301 6.74 22.04 74.96
C PRO A 301 6.66 23.32 75.80
N GLY A 302 5.43 23.71 76.11
CA GLY A 302 5.16 24.92 76.89
C GLY A 302 5.95 24.89 78.17
N LYS A 303 6.62 26.01 78.46
CA LYS A 303 7.11 26.29 79.81
C LYS A 303 5.92 26.25 80.80
N GLU A 304 5.89 25.23 81.66
CA GLU A 304 5.06 25.30 82.84
C GLU A 304 5.50 26.50 83.65
N ASP A 305 4.64 27.53 83.72
CA ASP A 305 4.72 28.58 84.71
C ASP A 305 4.51 27.95 86.08
N ARG A 306 5.64 27.83 86.84
CA ARG A 306 5.57 27.66 88.26
C ARG A 306 5.46 29.05 88.87
N GLY A 307 4.31 29.35 89.41
CA GLY A 307 3.98 30.43 90.30
C GLY A 307 3.08 29.89 91.40
#